data_017858a63edfafdc9f022e94139f7bde
#
_entry.id   017858a63edfafdc9f022e94139f7bde
#
_cell.length_a   1.000
_cell.length_b   1.000
_cell.length_c   1.000
_cell.angle_alpha   90.00
_cell.angle_beta   90.00
_cell.angle_gamma   90.00
#
_symmetry.space_group_name_H-M   'P 1'
#
loop_
_entity.id
_entity.type
_entity.pdbx_description
1 polymer ?
#
loop_
_entity_poly.entity_id
_entity_poly.type
_entity_poly.pdbx_seq_one_letter_code
_entity_poly.pdbx_strand_id
1 'polypeptide(L)'
;LKPLVAIVGPTASGKSAFALRIATRLPGAVLVSADSRQVYHGLDIGTAKPTAEERAAAPHALIDVVDPDDSFSLADYQRLAYQAIDAAERPFLVGGTGLYVRVIVNGFELPPAPPDADLRRAELSRGALLQRLRRVDPAAAEDIDPANRYRLLRAVERAGSGPPRAAPRYEALQIGLTAPREQLYRRADERVDRMLAAGWLEEVAELLSHYPPDLPALSGLGYRELAGHLAGELSLDEAVALVKRRTRRFIKRQQTWFKRDARIRWFDITQPGWMARATEVIGTVWRLPD
;
A
#
# COMPACT_ATOMS: atom_id res chain seq x y z
N LEU A 1 -22.90 -7.36 9.32
CA LEU A 1 -21.66 -7.37 8.54
C LEU A 1 -20.56 -8.07 9.33
N LYS A 2 -19.62 -8.73 8.64
CA LYS A 2 -18.47 -9.38 9.28
C LYS A 2 -17.55 -8.30 9.87
N PRO A 3 -17.08 -8.43 11.12
CA PRO A 3 -16.11 -7.51 11.71
C PRO A 3 -14.76 -7.55 10.98
N LEU A 4 -14.10 -6.40 10.88
CA LEU A 4 -12.77 -6.22 10.31
C LEU A 4 -12.01 -5.16 11.11
N VAL A 5 -10.77 -5.42 11.51
CA VAL A 5 -9.91 -4.38 12.08
C VAL A 5 -8.89 -3.93 11.03
N ALA A 6 -8.90 -2.65 10.68
CA ALA A 6 -7.94 -2.08 9.76
C ALA A 6 -6.88 -1.27 10.53
N ILE A 7 -5.60 -1.68 10.46
CA ILE A 7 -4.48 -0.98 11.08
C ILE A 7 -3.72 -0.21 10.00
N VAL A 8 -3.88 1.10 10.02
CA VAL A 8 -3.43 2.00 8.96
C VAL A 8 -2.47 3.08 9.46
N GLY A 9 -1.87 3.82 8.55
CA GLY A 9 -0.97 4.93 8.88
C GLY A 9 0.26 4.98 7.96
N PRO A 10 1.13 5.98 8.12
CA PRO A 10 2.30 6.16 7.29
C PRO A 10 3.34 5.06 7.50
N THR A 11 4.26 4.91 6.57
CA THR A 11 5.45 4.07 6.78
C THR A 11 6.23 4.54 8.01
N ALA A 12 6.97 3.65 8.65
CA ALA A 12 7.69 3.87 9.89
C ALA A 12 6.83 4.13 11.15
N SER A 13 5.48 4.03 11.08
CA SER A 13 4.59 4.17 12.24
C SER A 13 4.47 2.91 13.12
N GLY A 14 5.06 1.78 12.72
CA GLY A 14 5.04 0.55 13.51
C GLY A 14 3.78 -0.32 13.33
N LYS A 15 2.98 -0.10 12.28
CA LYS A 15 1.74 -0.85 12.00
C LYS A 15 1.91 -2.36 12.03
N SER A 16 2.88 -2.88 11.25
CA SER A 16 3.08 -4.31 11.09
C SER A 16 3.47 -4.97 12.40
N ALA A 17 4.40 -4.36 13.15
CA ALA A 17 4.82 -4.87 14.46
C ALA A 17 3.66 -4.86 15.48
N PHE A 18 2.84 -3.80 15.49
CA PHE A 18 1.66 -3.75 16.35
C PHE A 18 0.62 -4.81 15.95
N ALA A 19 0.32 -4.93 14.66
CA ALA A 19 -0.61 -5.94 14.15
C ALA A 19 -0.14 -7.37 14.48
N LEU A 20 1.13 -7.67 14.26
CA LEU A 20 1.73 -8.96 14.59
C LEU A 20 1.61 -9.28 16.09
N ARG A 21 1.96 -8.30 16.95
CA ARG A 21 1.83 -8.46 18.40
C ARG A 21 0.40 -8.78 18.86
N ILE A 22 -0.61 -8.22 18.21
CA ILE A 22 -2.02 -8.56 18.51
C ILE A 22 -2.35 -9.95 17.96
N ALA A 23 -1.98 -10.22 16.71
CA ALA A 23 -2.32 -11.47 16.02
C ALA A 23 -1.71 -12.71 16.71
N THR A 24 -0.49 -12.61 17.21
CA THR A 24 0.17 -13.71 17.95
C THR A 24 -0.52 -14.10 19.27
N ARG A 25 -1.34 -13.19 19.82
CA ARG A 25 -2.11 -13.42 21.04
C ARG A 25 -3.59 -13.74 20.78
N LEU A 26 -4.00 -13.73 19.52
CA LEU A 26 -5.41 -13.85 19.14
C LEU A 26 -5.59 -15.03 18.17
N PRO A 27 -6.00 -16.22 18.65
CA PRO A 27 -6.24 -17.37 17.80
C PRO A 27 -7.21 -17.05 16.65
N GLY A 28 -6.95 -17.58 15.45
CA GLY A 28 -7.75 -17.31 14.25
C GLY A 28 -7.52 -15.92 13.62
N ALA A 29 -6.56 -15.14 14.12
CA ALA A 29 -6.16 -13.90 13.50
C ALA A 29 -5.39 -14.13 12.19
N VAL A 30 -5.71 -13.36 11.15
CA VAL A 30 -5.00 -13.35 9.86
C VAL A 30 -4.68 -11.91 9.49
N LEU A 31 -3.43 -11.63 9.16
CA LEU A 31 -2.96 -10.33 8.72
C LEU A 31 -3.03 -10.23 7.20
N VAL A 32 -3.97 -9.47 6.68
CA VAL A 32 -4.17 -9.22 5.25
C VAL A 32 -3.40 -7.96 4.87
N SER A 33 -2.37 -8.09 4.03
CA SER A 33 -1.54 -6.95 3.63
C SER A 33 -2.32 -5.96 2.76
N ALA A 34 -2.25 -4.67 3.10
CA ALA A 34 -2.69 -3.55 2.26
C ALA A 34 -1.47 -2.72 1.80
N ASP A 35 -0.49 -3.42 1.24
CA ASP A 35 0.69 -2.83 0.62
C ASP A 35 0.81 -3.26 -0.84
N SER A 36 0.90 -2.30 -1.76
CA SER A 36 0.91 -2.55 -3.21
C SER A 36 2.26 -3.04 -3.74
N ARG A 37 3.24 -3.25 -2.88
CA ARG A 37 4.57 -3.76 -3.25
C ARG A 37 4.85 -5.13 -2.65
N GLN A 38 4.33 -5.42 -1.47
CA GLN A 38 4.49 -6.73 -0.83
C GLN A 38 3.80 -7.88 -1.58
N VAL A 39 2.94 -7.57 -2.53
CA VAL A 39 2.26 -8.58 -3.37
C VAL A 39 3.20 -9.26 -4.38
N TYR A 40 4.34 -8.63 -4.71
CA TYR A 40 5.28 -9.15 -5.69
C TYR A 40 6.32 -10.05 -5.05
N HIS A 41 6.60 -11.21 -5.64
CA HIS A 41 7.72 -12.08 -5.27
C HIS A 41 9.06 -11.35 -5.39
N GLY A 42 10.02 -11.65 -4.49
CA GLY A 42 11.38 -11.12 -4.54
C GLY A 42 11.57 -9.65 -4.12
N LEU A 43 10.49 -8.89 -3.89
CA LEU A 43 10.58 -7.53 -3.35
C LEU A 43 10.45 -7.57 -1.82
N ASP A 44 11.46 -8.05 -1.11
CA ASP A 44 11.36 -8.43 0.30
C ASP A 44 11.91 -7.36 1.24
N ILE A 45 13.19 -7.04 1.12
CA ILE A 45 13.91 -6.10 1.98
C ILE A 45 13.34 -4.69 1.78
N GLY A 46 13.30 -4.22 0.54
CA GLY A 46 12.88 -2.85 0.21
C GLY A 46 11.42 -2.55 0.51
N THR A 47 10.57 -3.56 0.60
CA THR A 47 9.16 -3.42 1.01
C THR A 47 8.94 -3.69 2.49
N ALA A 48 9.97 -4.14 3.22
CA ALA A 48 9.90 -4.66 4.59
C ALA A 48 8.79 -5.69 4.73
N LYS A 49 8.82 -6.71 3.89
CA LYS A 49 7.96 -7.88 4.06
C LYS A 49 8.16 -8.52 5.44
N PRO A 50 7.14 -9.15 5.99
CA PRO A 50 7.29 -9.96 7.19
C PRO A 50 8.33 -11.06 6.96
N THR A 51 9.21 -11.26 7.94
CA THR A 51 10.21 -12.34 7.92
C THR A 51 9.55 -13.71 8.01
N ALA A 52 10.32 -14.78 7.76
CA ALA A 52 9.83 -16.15 7.90
C ALA A 52 9.33 -16.42 9.35
N GLU A 53 10.03 -15.89 10.34
CA GLU A 53 9.66 -16.01 11.76
C GLU A 53 8.35 -15.25 12.05
N GLU A 54 8.18 -14.06 11.51
CA GLU A 54 6.95 -13.27 11.66
C GLU A 54 5.77 -13.96 10.98
N ARG A 55 5.98 -14.57 9.80
CA ARG A 55 4.94 -15.34 9.09
C ARG A 55 4.59 -16.65 9.81
N ALA A 56 5.57 -17.28 10.47
CA ALA A 56 5.33 -18.45 11.32
C ALA A 56 4.56 -18.10 12.60
N ALA A 57 4.78 -16.90 13.14
CA ALA A 57 4.12 -16.43 14.36
C ALA A 57 2.63 -16.05 14.15
N ALA A 58 2.26 -15.59 12.97
CA ALA A 58 0.86 -15.30 12.60
C ALA A 58 0.64 -15.45 11.09
N PRO A 59 -0.50 -16.00 10.64
CA PRO A 59 -0.82 -16.10 9.22
C PRO A 59 -0.88 -14.73 8.54
N HIS A 60 -0.24 -14.62 7.38
CA HIS A 60 -0.28 -13.45 6.51
C HIS A 60 -0.92 -13.81 5.17
N ALA A 61 -1.67 -12.88 4.59
CA ALA A 61 -2.26 -13.00 3.26
C ALA A 61 -1.90 -11.80 2.39
N LEU A 62 -1.93 -11.97 1.07
CA LEU A 62 -1.58 -10.98 0.06
C LEU A 62 -0.11 -10.51 0.13
N ILE A 63 0.76 -11.44 0.40
CA ILE A 63 2.20 -11.32 0.33
C ILE A 63 2.68 -12.40 -0.64
N ASP A 64 3.59 -12.06 -1.57
CA ASP A 64 4.11 -12.98 -2.60
C ASP A 64 2.97 -13.65 -3.39
N VAL A 65 2.21 -12.85 -4.12
CA VAL A 65 1.00 -13.29 -4.85
C VAL A 65 1.24 -13.40 -6.33
N VAL A 66 2.14 -12.57 -6.88
CA VAL A 66 2.42 -12.46 -8.31
C VAL A 66 3.91 -12.16 -8.54
N ASP A 67 4.41 -12.50 -9.72
CA ASP A 67 5.76 -12.14 -10.13
C ASP A 67 5.85 -10.68 -10.58
N PRO A 68 7.06 -10.08 -10.55
CA PRO A 68 7.24 -8.66 -10.88
C PRO A 68 6.77 -8.24 -12.28
N ASP A 69 6.75 -9.14 -13.25
CA ASP A 69 6.29 -8.93 -14.63
C ASP A 69 4.79 -9.21 -14.81
N ASP A 70 4.13 -9.78 -13.83
CA ASP A 70 2.70 -9.99 -13.86
C ASP A 70 1.91 -8.67 -13.70
N SER A 71 0.76 -8.61 -14.34
CA SER A 71 -0.17 -7.51 -14.10
C SER A 71 -0.98 -7.74 -12.82
N PHE A 72 -0.95 -6.79 -11.91
CA PHE A 72 -1.74 -6.83 -10.68
C PHE A 72 -2.56 -5.56 -10.50
N SER A 73 -3.87 -5.68 -10.65
CA SER A 73 -4.80 -4.56 -10.60
C SER A 73 -5.42 -4.35 -9.22
N LEU A 74 -6.07 -3.19 -9.03
CA LEU A 74 -6.87 -2.94 -7.83
C LEU A 74 -8.04 -3.93 -7.68
N ALA A 75 -8.59 -4.43 -8.78
CA ALA A 75 -9.67 -5.43 -8.78
C ALA A 75 -9.15 -6.81 -8.32
N ASP A 76 -7.94 -7.19 -8.77
CA ASP A 76 -7.29 -8.42 -8.30
C ASP A 76 -7.01 -8.35 -6.81
N TYR A 77 -6.46 -7.22 -6.34
CA TYR A 77 -6.27 -6.98 -4.92
C TYR A 77 -7.58 -7.11 -4.14
N GLN A 78 -8.64 -6.43 -4.59
CA GLN A 78 -9.94 -6.46 -3.90
C GLN A 78 -10.51 -7.88 -3.82
N ARG A 79 -10.49 -8.61 -4.92
CA ARG A 79 -10.98 -10.00 -5.00
C ARG A 79 -10.23 -10.91 -4.03
N LEU A 80 -8.89 -10.86 -4.03
CA LEU A 80 -8.06 -11.69 -3.16
C LEU A 80 -8.19 -11.26 -1.69
N ALA A 81 -8.27 -9.96 -1.42
CA ALA A 81 -8.46 -9.45 -0.07
C ALA A 81 -9.82 -9.89 0.50
N TYR A 82 -10.89 -9.86 -0.29
CA TYR A 82 -12.19 -10.38 0.13
C TYR A 82 -12.12 -11.87 0.44
N GLN A 83 -11.48 -12.67 -0.41
CA GLN A 83 -11.32 -14.11 -0.16
C GLN A 83 -10.57 -14.36 1.17
N ALA A 84 -9.46 -13.65 1.40
CA ALA A 84 -8.68 -13.81 2.63
C ALA A 84 -9.43 -13.34 3.88
N ILE A 85 -10.12 -12.19 3.80
CA ILE A 85 -10.93 -11.65 4.91
C ILE A 85 -12.11 -12.56 5.21
N ASP A 86 -12.81 -13.06 4.20
CA ASP A 86 -13.98 -13.91 4.39
C ASP A 86 -13.61 -15.27 4.99
N ALA A 87 -12.45 -15.83 4.61
CA ALA A 87 -11.96 -17.09 5.16
C ALA A 87 -11.42 -16.96 6.59
N ALA A 88 -10.92 -15.80 7.00
CA ALA A 88 -10.34 -15.60 8.33
C ALA A 88 -11.42 -15.48 9.40
N GLU A 89 -11.20 -16.07 10.57
CA GLU A 89 -12.09 -15.87 11.74
C GLU A 89 -12.00 -14.43 12.26
N ARG A 90 -10.76 -13.91 12.39
CA ARG A 90 -10.44 -12.57 12.90
C ARG A 90 -9.51 -11.81 11.94
N PRO A 91 -10.06 -11.23 10.86
CA PRO A 91 -9.25 -10.56 9.85
C PRO A 91 -8.74 -9.20 10.32
N PHE A 92 -7.45 -8.96 10.07
CA PHE A 92 -6.81 -7.66 10.20
C PHE A 92 -6.32 -7.17 8.83
N LEU A 93 -6.77 -6.00 8.40
CA LEU A 93 -6.26 -5.34 7.20
C LEU A 93 -5.13 -4.40 7.59
N VAL A 94 -3.89 -4.68 7.17
CA VAL A 94 -2.71 -3.96 7.66
C VAL A 94 -1.93 -3.33 6.51
N GLY A 95 -1.83 -1.99 6.48
CA GLY A 95 -1.01 -1.40 5.45
C GLY A 95 -1.04 0.12 5.35
N GLY A 96 -0.26 0.62 4.38
CA GLY A 96 -0.08 2.04 4.10
C GLY A 96 -0.56 2.46 2.71
N THR A 97 -1.02 1.54 1.86
CA THR A 97 -1.59 1.84 0.55
C THR A 97 -3.04 2.28 0.71
N GLY A 98 -3.25 3.58 0.86
CA GLY A 98 -4.56 4.14 1.21
C GLY A 98 -5.69 3.75 0.25
N LEU A 99 -5.39 3.56 -1.05
CA LEU A 99 -6.38 3.10 -2.02
C LEU A 99 -6.81 1.65 -1.75
N TYR A 100 -5.87 0.77 -1.36
CA TYR A 100 -6.17 -0.62 -1.00
C TYR A 100 -7.05 -0.71 0.23
N VAL A 101 -6.69 0.06 1.27
CA VAL A 101 -7.53 0.16 2.48
C VAL A 101 -8.93 0.66 2.12
N ARG A 102 -9.01 1.74 1.36
CA ARG A 102 -10.28 2.39 1.03
C ARG A 102 -11.21 1.49 0.22
N VAL A 103 -10.68 0.73 -0.75
CA VAL A 103 -11.51 -0.16 -1.59
C VAL A 103 -12.13 -1.29 -0.78
N ILE A 104 -11.44 -1.78 0.25
CA ILE A 104 -11.95 -2.82 1.14
C ILE A 104 -12.93 -2.26 2.17
N VAL A 105 -12.53 -1.19 2.89
CA VAL A 105 -13.33 -0.62 3.98
C VAL A 105 -14.64 0.00 3.48
N ASN A 106 -14.62 0.64 2.31
CA ASN A 106 -15.81 1.24 1.73
C ASN A 106 -16.60 0.28 0.82
N GLY A 107 -16.04 -0.88 0.48
CA GLY A 107 -16.70 -1.86 -0.38
C GLY A 107 -17.02 -1.28 -1.76
N PHE A 108 -16.06 -0.59 -2.40
CA PHE A 108 -16.32 -0.03 -3.74
C PHE A 108 -16.57 -1.15 -4.75
N GLU A 109 -17.66 -1.04 -5.47
CA GLU A 109 -17.90 -1.82 -6.68
C GLU A 109 -17.02 -1.25 -7.79
N LEU A 110 -15.93 -1.95 -8.07
CA LEU A 110 -15.03 -1.55 -9.16
C LEU A 110 -15.68 -1.94 -10.49
N PRO A 111 -15.95 -0.98 -11.40
CA PRO A 111 -16.54 -1.30 -12.68
C PRO A 111 -15.57 -2.20 -13.48
N PRO A 112 -16.10 -3.17 -14.23
CA PRO A 112 -15.31 -3.98 -15.15
C PRO A 112 -14.82 -3.09 -16.31
N ALA A 113 -13.73 -2.39 -16.09
CA ALA A 113 -13.05 -1.61 -17.13
C ALA A 113 -11.63 -2.21 -17.28
N PRO A 114 -11.48 -3.25 -18.12
CA PRO A 114 -10.16 -3.79 -18.42
C PRO A 114 -9.29 -2.71 -19.07
N PRO A 115 -7.96 -2.83 -18.94
CA PRO A 115 -7.07 -1.94 -19.65
C PRO A 115 -7.33 -1.99 -21.15
N ASP A 116 -7.56 -0.82 -21.76
CA ASP A 116 -7.67 -0.72 -23.22
C ASP A 116 -6.27 -0.77 -23.85
N ALA A 117 -5.92 -1.93 -24.39
CA ALA A 117 -4.61 -2.18 -24.98
C ALA A 117 -4.31 -1.26 -26.17
N ASP A 118 -5.33 -0.91 -26.97
CA ASP A 118 -5.15 -0.04 -28.13
C ASP A 118 -4.93 1.41 -27.69
N LEU A 119 -5.72 1.86 -26.71
CA LEU A 119 -5.54 3.18 -26.10
C LEU A 119 -4.16 3.33 -25.43
N ARG A 120 -3.64 2.27 -24.83
CA ARG A 120 -2.32 2.25 -24.21
C ARG A 120 -1.20 2.26 -25.22
N ARG A 121 -1.31 1.49 -26.30
CA ARG A 121 -0.37 1.45 -27.43
C ARG A 121 -0.33 2.75 -28.23
N ALA A 122 -1.44 3.47 -28.27
CA ALA A 122 -1.52 4.73 -29.02
C ALA A 122 -0.64 5.87 -28.49
N GLU A 123 0.04 5.67 -27.35
CA GLU A 123 0.99 6.63 -26.73
C GLU A 123 0.53 8.09 -26.68
N LEU A 124 -0.78 8.30 -26.54
CA LEU A 124 -1.39 9.63 -26.55
C LEU A 124 -0.73 10.54 -25.51
N SER A 125 -0.49 11.79 -25.91
CA SER A 125 -0.02 12.82 -25.00
C SER A 125 -1.04 13.08 -23.88
N ARG A 126 -0.58 13.65 -22.75
CA ARG A 126 -1.47 14.06 -21.65
C ARG A 126 -2.58 14.99 -22.10
N GLY A 127 -2.26 15.92 -23.01
CA GLY A 127 -3.24 16.85 -23.60
C GLY A 127 -4.31 16.12 -24.41
N ALA A 128 -3.92 15.17 -25.23
CA ALA A 128 -4.84 14.36 -26.03
C ALA A 128 -5.76 13.49 -25.16
N LEU A 129 -5.20 12.87 -24.10
CA LEU A 129 -6.00 12.11 -23.14
C LEU A 129 -6.99 12.99 -22.37
N LEU A 130 -6.57 14.17 -21.92
CA LEU A 130 -7.46 15.12 -21.25
C LEU A 130 -8.58 15.61 -22.19
N GLN A 131 -8.25 15.91 -23.44
CA GLN A 131 -9.25 16.31 -24.45
C GLN A 131 -10.24 15.17 -24.71
N ARG A 132 -9.77 13.93 -24.84
CA ARG A 132 -10.65 12.75 -24.98
C ARG A 132 -11.54 12.58 -23.75
N LEU A 133 -10.99 12.71 -22.52
CA LEU A 133 -11.77 12.63 -21.30
C LEU A 133 -12.85 13.70 -21.23
N ARG A 134 -12.53 14.95 -21.59
CA ARG A 134 -13.53 16.06 -21.65
C ARG A 134 -14.73 15.77 -22.56
N ARG A 135 -14.53 14.97 -23.62
CA ARG A 135 -15.63 14.60 -24.53
C ARG A 135 -16.51 13.50 -23.97
N VAL A 136 -15.92 12.54 -23.25
CA VAL A 136 -16.62 11.32 -22.80
C VAL A 136 -17.11 11.40 -21.36
N ASP A 137 -16.41 12.17 -20.50
CA ASP A 137 -16.76 12.41 -19.10
C ASP A 137 -16.22 13.78 -18.64
N PRO A 138 -16.97 14.88 -18.95
CA PRO A 138 -16.56 16.24 -18.59
C PRO A 138 -16.34 16.42 -17.08
N ALA A 139 -17.17 15.81 -16.24
CA ALA A 139 -17.07 15.93 -14.78
C ALA A 139 -15.77 15.30 -14.24
N ALA A 140 -15.41 14.12 -14.72
CA ALA A 140 -14.14 13.50 -14.36
C ALA A 140 -12.94 14.32 -14.87
N ALA A 141 -13.08 15.03 -15.97
CA ALA A 141 -12.00 15.85 -16.53
C ALA A 141 -11.71 17.12 -15.71
N GLU A 142 -12.70 17.64 -14.97
CA GLU A 142 -12.52 18.79 -14.06
C GLU A 142 -11.76 18.43 -12.79
N ASP A 143 -12.00 17.20 -12.25
CA ASP A 143 -11.43 16.77 -10.97
C ASP A 143 -10.07 16.07 -11.10
N ILE A 144 -9.63 15.73 -12.32
CA ILE A 144 -8.44 14.94 -12.54
C ILE A 144 -7.16 15.80 -12.57
N ASP A 145 -6.08 15.30 -11.94
CA ASP A 145 -4.76 15.90 -12.11
C ASP A 145 -4.23 15.67 -13.56
N PRO A 146 -4.14 16.75 -14.36
CA PRO A 146 -3.74 16.63 -15.77
C PRO A 146 -2.25 16.26 -15.95
N ALA A 147 -1.44 16.37 -14.90
CA ALA A 147 -0.02 15.99 -14.96
C ALA A 147 0.17 14.45 -14.85
N ASN A 148 -0.83 13.73 -14.38
CA ASN A 148 -0.74 12.29 -14.17
C ASN A 148 -1.32 11.52 -15.38
N ARG A 149 -0.45 11.15 -16.35
CA ARG A 149 -0.84 10.41 -17.55
C ARG A 149 -1.58 9.11 -17.25
N TYR A 150 -1.14 8.35 -16.23
CA TYR A 150 -1.79 7.08 -15.84
C TYR A 150 -3.23 7.31 -15.36
N ARG A 151 -3.46 8.35 -14.55
CA ARG A 151 -4.82 8.70 -14.10
C ARG A 151 -5.71 9.13 -15.25
N LEU A 152 -5.18 9.96 -16.16
CA LEU A 152 -5.92 10.35 -17.37
C LEU A 152 -6.32 9.14 -18.21
N LEU A 153 -5.37 8.23 -18.45
CA LEU A 153 -5.61 7.00 -19.19
C LEU A 153 -6.72 6.17 -18.55
N ARG A 154 -6.60 5.90 -17.24
CA ARG A 154 -7.60 5.14 -16.47
C ARG A 154 -8.97 5.84 -16.44
N ALA A 155 -9.01 7.16 -16.39
CA ALA A 155 -10.26 7.91 -16.45
C ALA A 155 -10.95 7.75 -17.81
N VAL A 156 -10.18 7.80 -18.92
CA VAL A 156 -10.72 7.56 -20.28
C VAL A 156 -11.21 6.11 -20.41
N GLU A 157 -10.46 5.13 -19.93
CA GLU A 157 -10.85 3.72 -19.94
C GLU A 157 -12.15 3.46 -19.15
N ARG A 158 -12.43 4.25 -18.12
CA ARG A 158 -13.61 4.15 -17.26
C ARG A 158 -14.73 5.12 -17.59
N ALA A 159 -14.56 5.93 -18.61
CA ALA A 159 -15.56 6.92 -19.00
C ALA A 159 -16.92 6.25 -19.25
N GLY A 160 -17.97 6.84 -18.70
CA GLY A 160 -19.32 6.28 -18.77
C GLY A 160 -19.66 5.23 -17.71
N SER A 161 -18.68 4.77 -16.89
CA SER A 161 -18.97 3.81 -15.81
C SER A 161 -19.57 4.45 -14.55
N GLY A 162 -19.64 5.78 -14.49
CA GLY A 162 -20.05 6.50 -13.28
C GLY A 162 -19.08 6.38 -12.10
N PRO A 163 -19.32 7.08 -11.00
CA PRO A 163 -18.54 6.91 -9.78
C PRO A 163 -18.79 5.51 -9.20
N PRO A 164 -17.75 4.85 -8.62
CA PRO A 164 -17.92 3.55 -8.01
C PRO A 164 -18.92 3.64 -6.87
N ARG A 165 -19.92 2.75 -6.88
CA ARG A 165 -20.84 2.62 -5.74
C ARG A 165 -20.08 2.09 -4.54
N ALA A 166 -20.40 2.62 -3.36
CA ALA A 166 -19.86 2.14 -2.09
C ALA A 166 -20.94 1.30 -1.38
N ALA A 167 -20.64 0.00 -1.19
CA ALA A 167 -21.47 -0.92 -0.42
C ALA A 167 -20.58 -1.64 0.61
N PRO A 168 -20.40 -1.08 1.83
CA PRO A 168 -19.53 -1.66 2.84
C PRO A 168 -19.90 -3.13 3.10
N ARG A 169 -18.93 -4.03 2.92
CA ARG A 169 -19.07 -5.47 3.11
C ARG A 169 -18.75 -5.87 4.55
N TYR A 170 -17.98 -5.05 5.23
CA TYR A 170 -17.48 -5.31 6.58
C TYR A 170 -17.85 -4.19 7.54
N GLU A 171 -17.99 -4.54 8.80
CA GLU A 171 -18.01 -3.58 9.91
C GLU A 171 -16.54 -3.27 10.30
N ALA A 172 -15.98 -2.23 9.72
CA ALA A 172 -14.54 -1.96 9.82
C ALA A 172 -14.23 -0.98 10.97
N LEU A 173 -13.57 -1.47 12.02
CA LEU A 173 -12.86 -0.63 12.98
C LEU A 173 -11.52 -0.19 12.39
N GLN A 174 -11.29 1.11 12.27
CA GLN A 174 -10.03 1.64 11.74
C GLN A 174 -9.16 2.22 12.85
N ILE A 175 -7.96 1.65 13.03
CA ILE A 175 -6.92 2.09 13.97
C ILE A 175 -5.80 2.76 13.17
N GLY A 176 -5.59 4.05 13.40
CA GLY A 176 -4.51 4.81 12.78
C GLY A 176 -3.30 4.94 13.70
N LEU A 177 -2.11 4.54 13.27
CA LEU A 177 -0.88 4.79 13.99
C LEU A 177 -0.13 5.98 13.39
N THR A 178 0.29 6.91 14.24
CA THR A 178 1.03 8.10 13.81
C THR A 178 2.11 8.48 14.85
N ALA A 179 2.95 9.43 14.48
CA ALA A 179 3.89 10.13 15.36
C ALA A 179 4.16 11.54 14.81
N PRO A 180 4.81 12.42 15.56
CA PRO A 180 5.37 13.66 15.05
C PRO A 180 6.21 13.39 13.78
N ARG A 181 6.08 14.28 12.79
CA ARG A 181 6.64 14.05 11.44
C ARG A 181 8.16 13.84 11.47
N GLU A 182 8.86 14.59 12.30
CA GLU A 182 10.32 14.48 12.46
C GLU A 182 10.73 13.09 12.95
N GLN A 183 9.95 12.50 13.86
CA GLN A 183 10.21 11.14 14.34
C GLN A 183 9.95 10.09 13.27
N LEU A 184 8.86 10.23 12.50
CA LEU A 184 8.60 9.34 11.37
C LEU A 184 9.72 9.43 10.32
N TYR A 185 10.23 10.62 10.04
CA TYR A 185 11.33 10.83 9.09
C TYR A 185 12.62 10.18 9.58
N ARG A 186 13.01 10.40 10.84
CA ARG A 186 14.18 9.75 11.43
C ARG A 186 14.07 8.23 11.37
N ARG A 187 12.96 7.66 11.83
CA ARG A 187 12.70 6.20 11.80
C ARG A 187 12.71 5.64 10.37
N ALA A 188 12.23 6.42 9.40
CA ALA A 188 12.24 6.01 7.99
C ALA A 188 13.66 6.03 7.42
N ASP A 189 14.46 7.04 7.75
CA ASP A 189 15.86 7.13 7.32
C ASP A 189 16.71 6.01 7.91
N GLU A 190 16.59 5.75 9.23
CA GLU A 190 17.24 4.63 9.91
C GLU A 190 16.81 3.27 9.34
N ARG A 191 15.58 3.15 8.88
CA ARG A 191 15.07 1.95 8.23
C ARG A 191 15.71 1.76 6.86
N VAL A 192 15.88 2.81 6.06
CA VAL A 192 16.60 2.75 4.78
C VAL A 192 18.03 2.26 4.98
N ASP A 193 18.74 2.79 5.99
CA ASP A 193 20.10 2.37 6.29
C ASP A 193 20.17 0.88 6.69
N ARG A 194 19.22 0.41 7.51
CA ARG A 194 19.11 -1.00 7.87
C ARG A 194 18.77 -1.91 6.69
N MET A 195 17.92 -1.47 5.77
CA MET A 195 17.58 -2.22 4.56
C MET A 195 18.80 -2.39 3.67
N LEU A 196 19.61 -1.36 3.50
CA LEU A 196 20.88 -1.45 2.75
C LEU A 196 21.87 -2.40 3.43
N ALA A 197 22.03 -2.29 4.73
CA ALA A 197 22.89 -3.20 5.50
C ALA A 197 22.39 -4.66 5.48
N ALA A 198 21.10 -4.88 5.21
CA ALA A 198 20.49 -6.21 5.08
C ALA A 198 20.54 -6.78 3.64
N GLY A 199 21.17 -6.09 2.68
CA GLY A 199 21.33 -6.58 1.32
C GLY A 199 20.29 -6.06 0.31
N TRP A 200 19.71 -4.88 0.54
CA TRP A 200 18.72 -4.34 -0.40
C TRP A 200 19.29 -4.02 -1.79
N LEU A 201 20.55 -3.62 -1.87
CA LEU A 201 21.21 -3.38 -3.15
C LEU A 201 21.35 -4.69 -3.94
N GLU A 202 21.73 -5.76 -3.26
CA GLU A 202 21.85 -7.10 -3.81
C GLU A 202 20.49 -7.65 -4.26
N GLU A 203 19.43 -7.43 -3.48
CA GLU A 203 18.05 -7.74 -3.87
C GLU A 203 17.67 -7.05 -5.19
N VAL A 204 17.99 -5.76 -5.32
CA VAL A 204 17.71 -5.02 -6.57
C VAL A 204 18.54 -5.55 -7.74
N ALA A 205 19.82 -5.86 -7.53
CA ALA A 205 20.69 -6.42 -8.56
C ALA A 205 20.15 -7.77 -9.06
N GLU A 206 19.71 -8.64 -8.15
CA GLU A 206 19.12 -9.94 -8.48
C GLU A 206 17.81 -9.77 -9.28
N LEU A 207 16.93 -8.88 -8.86
CA LEU A 207 15.70 -8.58 -9.61
C LEU A 207 16.00 -8.08 -11.02
N LEU A 208 16.99 -7.21 -11.18
CA LEU A 208 17.38 -6.67 -12.50
C LEU A 208 18.07 -7.70 -13.41
N SER A 209 18.60 -8.80 -12.85
CA SER A 209 19.12 -9.91 -13.66
C SER A 209 18.01 -10.73 -14.34
N HIS A 210 16.80 -10.69 -13.82
CA HIS A 210 15.64 -11.44 -14.30
C HIS A 210 14.56 -10.55 -14.95
N TYR A 211 14.46 -9.28 -14.56
CA TYR A 211 13.36 -8.40 -14.93
C TYR A 211 13.84 -7.05 -15.46
N PRO A 212 13.21 -6.50 -16.50
CA PRO A 212 13.52 -5.17 -17.00
C PRO A 212 13.21 -4.07 -15.95
N PRO A 213 14.05 -3.00 -15.87
CA PRO A 213 13.97 -1.99 -14.81
C PRO A 213 12.74 -1.09 -14.85
N ASP A 214 12.02 -1.05 -15.95
CA ASP A 214 10.84 -0.20 -16.17
C ASP A 214 9.51 -0.85 -15.74
N LEU A 215 9.57 -2.08 -15.21
CA LEU A 215 8.37 -2.77 -14.70
C LEU A 215 7.67 -1.95 -13.60
N PRO A 216 6.33 -1.95 -13.59
CA PRO A 216 5.56 -1.29 -12.54
C PRO A 216 5.93 -1.74 -11.12
N ALA A 217 6.27 -3.02 -10.92
CA ALA A 217 6.72 -3.56 -9.64
C ALA A 217 7.98 -2.86 -9.14
N LEU A 218 8.98 -2.67 -10.02
CA LEU A 218 10.26 -2.04 -9.71
C LEU A 218 10.21 -0.51 -9.63
N SER A 219 9.07 0.11 -9.95
CA SER A 219 8.87 1.56 -9.76
C SER A 219 8.68 1.96 -8.29
N GLY A 220 8.75 1.00 -7.35
CA GLY A 220 8.68 1.21 -5.92
C GLY A 220 9.77 2.14 -5.38
N LEU A 221 9.50 2.76 -4.24
CA LEU A 221 10.48 3.59 -3.55
C LEU A 221 11.72 2.77 -3.21
N GLY A 222 12.87 3.25 -3.61
CA GLY A 222 14.17 2.65 -3.41
C GLY A 222 14.61 1.74 -4.56
N TYR A 223 13.74 0.93 -5.11
CA TYR A 223 14.08 0.03 -6.23
C TYR A 223 14.57 0.81 -7.45
N ARG A 224 13.83 1.84 -7.87
CA ARG A 224 14.20 2.67 -8.99
C ARG A 224 15.48 3.46 -8.75
N GLU A 225 15.70 3.96 -7.53
CA GLU A 225 16.89 4.73 -7.19
C GLU A 225 18.14 3.86 -7.16
N LEU A 226 18.04 2.66 -6.56
CA LEU A 226 19.14 1.70 -6.51
C LEU A 226 19.42 1.09 -7.90
N ALA A 227 18.40 0.87 -8.72
CA ALA A 227 18.58 0.50 -10.13
C ALA A 227 19.36 1.57 -10.90
N GLY A 228 19.09 2.86 -10.69
CA GLY A 228 19.86 3.96 -11.27
C GLY A 228 21.33 3.98 -10.81
N HIS A 229 21.59 3.60 -9.55
CA HIS A 229 22.97 3.41 -9.08
C HIS A 229 23.66 2.24 -9.80
N LEU A 230 23.00 1.09 -9.90
CA LEU A 230 23.54 -0.09 -10.59
C LEU A 230 23.77 0.17 -12.09
N ALA A 231 23.00 1.06 -12.70
CA ALA A 231 23.20 1.53 -14.08
C ALA A 231 24.30 2.59 -14.21
N GLY A 232 24.94 3.04 -13.11
CA GLY A 232 25.98 4.05 -13.14
C GLY A 232 25.47 5.50 -13.30
N GLU A 233 24.16 5.73 -13.19
CA GLU A 233 23.53 7.06 -13.29
C GLU A 233 23.70 7.89 -12.02
N LEU A 234 23.84 7.24 -10.86
CA LEU A 234 23.96 7.82 -9.53
C LEU A 234 25.06 7.14 -8.73
N SER A 235 25.76 7.87 -7.88
CA SER A 235 26.51 7.23 -6.78
C SER A 235 25.56 6.58 -5.77
N LEU A 236 26.06 5.65 -4.96
CA LEU A 236 25.24 5.01 -3.92
C LEU A 236 24.70 6.05 -2.92
N ASP A 237 25.54 6.99 -2.51
CA ASP A 237 25.14 8.04 -1.57
C ASP A 237 24.02 8.93 -2.14
N GLU A 238 24.09 9.29 -3.42
CA GLU A 238 23.02 10.03 -4.11
C GLU A 238 21.72 9.24 -4.19
N ALA A 239 21.80 7.96 -4.54
CA ALA A 239 20.64 7.07 -4.59
C ALA A 239 19.98 6.96 -3.20
N VAL A 240 20.75 6.71 -2.15
CA VAL A 240 20.27 6.62 -0.76
C VAL A 240 19.64 7.93 -0.29
N ALA A 241 20.30 9.07 -0.54
CA ALA A 241 19.74 10.38 -0.21
C ALA A 241 18.40 10.63 -0.91
N LEU A 242 18.28 10.19 -2.17
CA LEU A 242 17.05 10.28 -2.96
C LEU A 242 15.95 9.38 -2.40
N VAL A 243 16.27 8.13 -2.02
CA VAL A 243 15.34 7.20 -1.36
C VAL A 243 14.79 7.82 -0.08
N LYS A 244 15.66 8.29 0.83
CA LYS A 244 15.26 8.93 2.09
C LYS A 244 14.33 10.13 1.83
N ARG A 245 14.70 11.02 0.91
CA ARG A 245 13.89 12.19 0.53
C ARG A 245 12.52 11.80 -0.02
N ARG A 246 12.44 10.80 -0.90
CA ARG A 246 11.17 10.32 -1.48
C ARG A 246 10.32 9.61 -0.44
N THR A 247 10.92 8.86 0.48
CA THR A 247 10.23 8.20 1.60
C THR A 247 9.58 9.23 2.53
N ARG A 248 10.27 10.31 2.88
CA ARG A 248 9.68 11.41 3.66
C ARG A 248 8.49 12.06 2.94
N ARG A 249 8.56 12.26 1.62
CA ARG A 249 7.43 12.74 0.81
C ARG A 249 6.27 11.73 0.80
N PHE A 250 6.57 10.44 0.77
CA PHE A 250 5.56 9.39 0.83
C PHE A 250 4.84 9.38 2.17
N ILE A 251 5.55 9.50 3.30
CA ILE A 251 4.97 9.67 4.64
C ILE A 251 3.96 10.83 4.65
N LYS A 252 4.35 12.00 4.12
CA LYS A 252 3.45 13.17 4.04
C LYS A 252 2.19 12.86 3.24
N ARG A 253 2.32 12.19 2.08
CA ARG A 253 1.16 11.79 1.26
C ARG A 253 0.24 10.83 2.00
N GLN A 254 0.80 9.80 2.68
CA GLN A 254 0.00 8.85 3.47
C GLN A 254 -0.73 9.54 4.60
N GLN A 255 -0.06 10.43 5.36
CA GLN A 255 -0.72 11.21 6.42
C GLN A 255 -1.87 12.06 5.88
N THR A 256 -1.66 12.76 4.76
CA THR A 256 -2.70 13.57 4.12
C THR A 256 -3.88 12.72 3.63
N TRP A 257 -3.58 11.53 3.09
CA TRP A 257 -4.61 10.60 2.63
C TRP A 257 -5.49 10.11 3.77
N PHE A 258 -4.88 9.53 4.80
CA PHE A 258 -5.61 8.91 5.91
C PHE A 258 -6.32 9.93 6.81
N LYS A 259 -5.79 11.15 6.95
CA LYS A 259 -6.46 12.22 7.72
C LYS A 259 -7.83 12.65 7.17
N ARG A 260 -8.13 12.33 5.91
CA ARG A 260 -9.43 12.63 5.29
C ARG A 260 -10.54 11.69 5.75
N ASP A 261 -10.22 10.56 6.35
CA ASP A 261 -11.22 9.61 6.86
C ASP A 261 -11.40 9.82 8.37
N ALA A 262 -12.49 10.47 8.75
CA ALA A 262 -12.81 10.77 10.15
C ALA A 262 -13.13 9.51 10.98
N ARG A 263 -13.36 8.34 10.36
CA ARG A 263 -13.63 7.08 11.07
C ARG A 263 -12.38 6.48 11.70
N ILE A 264 -11.17 6.94 11.30
CA ILE A 264 -9.91 6.43 11.83
C ILE A 264 -9.68 6.94 13.23
N ARG A 265 -9.55 6.03 14.20
CA ARG A 265 -9.14 6.33 15.57
C ARG A 265 -7.63 6.38 15.65
N TRP A 266 -7.07 7.58 15.84
CA TRP A 266 -5.64 7.82 15.79
C TRP A 266 -4.97 7.61 17.13
N PHE A 267 -3.80 6.93 17.10
CA PHE A 267 -2.92 6.73 18.24
C PHE A 267 -1.53 7.25 17.89
N ASP A 268 -1.04 8.19 18.68
CA ASP A 268 0.34 8.66 18.60
C ASP A 268 1.23 7.67 19.36
N ILE A 269 2.12 7.02 18.61
CA ILE A 269 3.01 5.97 19.16
C ILE A 269 4.08 6.51 20.11
N THR A 270 4.20 7.83 20.24
CA THR A 270 5.10 8.48 21.20
C THR A 270 4.47 8.68 22.58
N GLN A 271 3.16 8.59 22.66
CA GLN A 271 2.43 8.80 23.90
C GLN A 271 2.48 7.55 24.80
N PRO A 272 2.80 7.70 26.10
CA PRO A 272 2.76 6.56 27.01
C PRO A 272 1.42 5.82 26.98
N GLY A 273 1.46 4.50 27.01
CA GLY A 273 0.25 3.67 27.07
C GLY A 273 -0.57 3.61 25.77
N TRP A 274 -0.10 4.19 24.65
CA TRP A 274 -0.82 4.18 23.39
C TRP A 274 -1.21 2.76 22.94
N MET A 275 -0.30 1.82 23.14
CA MET A 275 -0.50 0.41 22.73
C MET A 275 -1.64 -0.23 23.53
N ALA A 276 -1.68 -0.02 24.83
CA ALA A 276 -2.76 -0.55 25.69
C ALA A 276 -4.11 0.01 25.25
N ARG A 277 -4.20 1.35 25.06
CA ARG A 277 -5.43 1.99 24.57
C ARG A 277 -5.87 1.51 23.19
N ALA A 278 -4.93 1.32 22.26
CA ALA A 278 -5.26 0.78 20.94
C ALA A 278 -5.72 -0.68 21.03
N THR A 279 -5.11 -1.47 21.89
CA THR A 279 -5.48 -2.87 22.15
C THR A 279 -6.87 -2.96 22.78
N GLU A 280 -7.19 -2.10 23.75
CA GLU A 280 -8.52 -2.01 24.36
C GLU A 280 -9.61 -1.71 23.32
N VAL A 281 -9.35 -0.78 22.41
CA VAL A 281 -10.27 -0.47 21.30
C VAL A 281 -10.46 -1.67 20.37
N ILE A 282 -9.42 -2.45 20.07
CA ILE A 282 -9.55 -3.71 19.30
C ILE A 282 -10.38 -4.73 20.09
N GLY A 283 -10.22 -4.76 21.41
CA GLY A 283 -10.99 -5.61 22.33
C GLY A 283 -12.50 -5.40 22.26
N THR A 284 -12.97 -4.25 21.77
CA THR A 284 -14.42 -4.03 21.52
C THR A 284 -14.95 -4.83 20.33
N VAL A 285 -14.09 -5.26 19.43
CA VAL A 285 -14.45 -6.07 18.24
C VAL A 285 -14.21 -7.56 18.53
N TRP A 286 -13.05 -7.88 19.07
CA TRP A 286 -12.67 -9.25 19.42
C TRP A 286 -12.13 -9.30 20.84
N ARG A 287 -12.74 -10.17 21.66
CA ARG A 287 -12.25 -10.40 23.02
C ARG A 287 -10.79 -10.90 22.92
N LEU A 288 -9.86 -10.09 23.41
CA LEU A 288 -8.47 -10.48 23.53
C LEU A 288 -8.28 -11.32 24.80
N PRO A 289 -7.45 -12.35 24.79
CA PRO A 289 -7.10 -13.05 26.02
C PRO A 289 -6.28 -12.13 26.94
N ASP A 290 -6.42 -12.32 28.23
CA ASP A 290 -5.75 -11.59 29.30
C ASP A 290 -4.20 -11.67 29.20
#